data_309ba1e39be6e3aed8dc1deea218af95
#
_entry.id   309ba1e39be6e3aed8dc1deea218af95
#
_cell.length_a   1.000
_cell.length_b   1.000
_cell.length_c   1.000
_cell.angle_alpha   90.00
_cell.angle_beta   90.00
_cell.angle_gamma   90.00
#
_symmetry.space_group_name_H-M   'P 1'
#
loop_
_entity.id
_entity.type
_entity.pdbx_description
1 polymer ?
#
loop_
_entity_poly.entity_id
_entity_poly.type
_entity_poly.pdbx_seq_one_letter_code
_entity_poly.pdbx_strand_id
1 'polypeptide(L)'
;ELLENGAKVGADAWQFRVKNQTPHCKFGEQGTCCRICTMGPCRITPKAPRGICGCDVHGIVGRNFLRFTAGGSATHSDHGREICHTLHEADPNGNYKVKDPEKLIRIAKEWGVETEGKDIYDLAHEMSELALLEYGKPFGTQRFLKRAPQHTQEIWEREEIAPRAIDREVACSLHMTHMGCSSLPEALVRQSLRSGLSDGWGGSMMGTEFSDVLFGTPKPIETEANLGVMKEDEVNIIVHGHDPSLSEMICEYADDPEMIAYAKEMGAKGINVAGVCCTSNEVAMRRGVPMAGNFLQQENVVLTGACEAIVVDVQCIFPALGPLSKCFHTKFVTTSPIAQMPDAEYIRFNAKTAGENAKAIVKMAIENFKNRKPELVHMPHMKQK
;
A
#
# COMPACT_ATOMS: atom_id res chain seq x y z
N GLU A 1 16.78 -16.50 -16.12
CA GLU A 1 17.88 -15.56 -16.44
C GLU A 1 18.10 -14.55 -15.30
N LEU A 2 17.12 -13.69 -14.92
CA LEU A 2 17.27 -12.78 -13.76
C LEU A 2 17.62 -13.51 -12.46
N LEU A 3 16.96 -14.63 -12.16
CA LEU A 3 17.25 -15.45 -10.98
C LEU A 3 18.63 -16.08 -11.03
N GLU A 4 19.08 -16.51 -12.19
CA GLU A 4 20.42 -17.06 -12.40
C GLU A 4 21.50 -15.99 -12.22
N ASN A 5 21.23 -14.78 -12.71
CA ASN A 5 22.12 -13.63 -12.51
C ASN A 5 22.19 -13.25 -11.03
N GLY A 6 21.06 -13.15 -10.35
CA GLY A 6 21.02 -12.89 -8.92
C GLY A 6 21.73 -13.96 -8.08
N ALA A 7 21.58 -15.23 -8.44
CA ALA A 7 22.26 -16.33 -7.75
C ALA A 7 23.81 -16.21 -7.81
N LYS A 8 24.38 -15.69 -8.90
CA LYS A 8 25.84 -15.49 -9.04
C LYS A 8 26.40 -14.49 -8.03
N VAL A 9 25.59 -13.53 -7.58
CA VAL A 9 25.97 -12.52 -6.57
C VAL A 9 25.43 -12.83 -5.18
N GLY A 10 24.86 -14.03 -4.98
CA GLY A 10 24.34 -14.47 -3.69
C GLY A 10 22.99 -13.89 -3.31
N ALA A 11 22.24 -13.35 -4.26
CA ALA A 11 20.92 -12.80 -4.01
C ALA A 11 19.91 -13.91 -3.68
N ASP A 12 19.28 -13.82 -2.51
CA ASP A 12 18.23 -14.74 -2.03
C ASP A 12 16.85 -14.22 -2.43
N ALA A 13 16.41 -14.52 -3.66
CA ALA A 13 15.12 -14.12 -4.19
C ALA A 13 13.98 -14.99 -3.62
N TRP A 14 12.74 -14.42 -3.56
CA TRP A 14 11.57 -15.09 -2.99
C TRP A 14 11.27 -16.45 -3.65
N GLN A 15 11.57 -16.61 -4.93
CA GLN A 15 11.40 -17.87 -5.65
C GLN A 15 12.24 -19.01 -5.06
N PHE A 16 13.43 -18.70 -4.54
CA PHE A 16 14.27 -19.67 -3.82
C PHE A 16 13.71 -19.94 -2.43
N ARG A 17 13.26 -18.90 -1.72
CA ARG A 17 12.66 -19.02 -0.38
C ARG A 17 11.40 -19.86 -0.39
N VAL A 18 10.54 -19.75 -1.42
CA VAL A 18 9.36 -20.62 -1.59
C VAL A 18 9.76 -22.08 -1.66
N LYS A 19 10.80 -22.41 -2.45
CA LYS A 19 11.31 -23.80 -2.54
C LYS A 19 11.80 -24.31 -1.18
N ASN A 20 12.49 -23.45 -0.43
CA ASN A 20 13.02 -23.81 0.88
C ASN A 20 11.93 -23.99 1.94
N GLN A 21 10.74 -23.39 1.76
CA GLN A 21 9.55 -23.57 2.61
C GLN A 21 8.71 -24.80 2.22
N THR A 22 9.07 -25.52 1.19
CA THR A 22 8.33 -26.71 0.75
C THR A 22 8.93 -27.98 1.39
N PRO A 23 8.12 -28.90 1.97
CA PRO A 23 6.64 -28.83 2.07
C PRO A 23 6.16 -27.85 3.15
N HIS A 24 5.06 -27.15 2.86
CA HIS A 24 4.45 -26.22 3.80
C HIS A 24 3.87 -26.95 5.04
N CYS A 25 3.74 -26.21 6.13
CA CYS A 25 3.09 -26.72 7.34
C CYS A 25 1.58 -26.95 7.09
N LYS A 26 1.15 -28.20 7.08
CA LYS A 26 -0.25 -28.59 6.82
C LYS A 26 -1.27 -27.93 7.77
N PHE A 27 -0.89 -27.72 9.03
CA PHE A 27 -1.77 -27.04 9.99
C PHE A 27 -1.92 -25.55 9.68
N GLY A 28 -0.83 -24.89 9.30
CA GLY A 28 -0.84 -23.49 8.88
C GLY A 28 -1.63 -23.30 7.59
N GLU A 29 -1.39 -24.16 6.60
CA GLU A 29 -2.05 -24.12 5.30
C GLU A 29 -3.57 -24.31 5.40
N GLN A 30 -4.02 -25.23 6.28
CA GLN A 30 -5.44 -25.48 6.53
C GLN A 30 -6.08 -24.51 7.55
N GLY A 31 -5.29 -23.63 8.17
CA GLY A 31 -5.78 -22.74 9.21
C GLY A 31 -6.19 -23.45 10.50
N THR A 32 -5.75 -24.70 10.72
CA THR A 32 -6.17 -25.57 11.85
C THR A 32 -5.23 -25.48 13.06
N CYS A 33 -4.40 -24.43 13.13
CA CYS A 33 -3.62 -24.08 14.31
C CYS A 33 -4.04 -22.70 14.85
N CYS A 34 -3.95 -22.54 16.18
CA CYS A 34 -4.25 -21.29 16.85
C CYS A 34 -3.05 -20.85 17.69
N ARG A 35 -2.64 -19.57 17.52
CA ARG A 35 -1.55 -18.93 18.26
C ARG A 35 -1.99 -17.61 18.91
N ILE A 36 -3.28 -17.48 19.22
CA ILE A 36 -3.85 -16.20 19.67
C ILE A 36 -3.53 -15.89 21.13
N CYS A 37 -3.37 -16.91 21.98
CA CYS A 37 -3.11 -16.71 23.41
C CYS A 37 -1.85 -17.45 23.87
N THR A 38 -1.39 -17.12 25.09
CA THR A 38 -0.20 -17.70 25.73
C THR A 38 -0.37 -19.16 26.18
N MET A 39 -1.62 -19.69 26.24
CA MET A 39 -1.89 -21.10 26.57
C MET A 39 -1.55 -22.05 25.42
N GLY A 40 -1.60 -21.54 24.16
CA GLY A 40 -1.19 -22.28 22.98
C GLY A 40 0.32 -22.39 22.82
N PRO A 41 0.80 -22.76 21.61
CA PRO A 41 0.03 -22.97 20.38
C PRO A 41 -0.86 -24.21 20.42
N CYS A 42 -2.06 -24.13 19.84
CA CYS A 42 -2.97 -25.25 19.68
C CYS A 42 -3.00 -25.68 18.22
N ARG A 43 -3.00 -26.99 17.96
CA ARG A 43 -3.23 -27.58 16.63
C ARG A 43 -4.31 -28.66 16.73
N ILE A 44 -5.20 -28.67 15.78
CA ILE A 44 -6.31 -29.65 15.78
C ILE A 44 -5.87 -30.91 15.08
N THR A 45 -6.12 -32.02 15.75
CA THR A 45 -5.87 -33.40 15.25
C THR A 45 -7.02 -34.29 15.70
N PRO A 46 -7.17 -35.51 15.13
CA PRO A 46 -8.18 -36.49 15.64
C PRO A 46 -8.01 -36.78 17.13
N LYS A 47 -6.75 -36.76 17.65
CA LYS A 47 -6.46 -36.99 19.08
C LYS A 47 -6.75 -35.74 19.94
N ALA A 48 -6.65 -34.56 19.37
CA ALA A 48 -6.89 -33.26 20.03
C ALA A 48 -7.88 -32.42 19.20
N PRO A 49 -9.18 -32.74 19.23
CA PRO A 49 -10.19 -32.09 18.36
C PRO A 49 -10.56 -30.68 18.80
N ARG A 50 -10.03 -30.21 19.93
CA ARG A 50 -10.25 -28.88 20.49
C ARG A 50 -8.93 -28.28 20.97
N GLY A 51 -8.83 -26.95 20.87
CA GLY A 51 -7.76 -26.21 21.52
C GLY A 51 -7.89 -26.21 23.05
N ILE A 52 -6.89 -25.72 23.76
CA ILE A 52 -6.86 -25.69 25.23
C ILE A 52 -8.06 -24.91 25.82
N CYS A 53 -8.52 -23.85 25.16
CA CYS A 53 -9.71 -23.10 25.57
C CYS A 53 -11.06 -23.79 25.19
N GLY A 54 -11.02 -24.95 24.55
CA GLY A 54 -12.20 -25.67 24.11
C GLY A 54 -12.70 -25.33 22.71
N CYS A 55 -12.08 -24.37 22.02
CA CYS A 55 -12.45 -23.98 20.65
C CYS A 55 -12.17 -25.14 19.68
N ASP A 56 -13.13 -25.48 18.85
CA ASP A 56 -13.02 -26.52 17.82
C ASP A 56 -12.35 -26.00 16.52
N VAL A 57 -12.25 -26.88 15.53
CA VAL A 57 -11.64 -26.57 14.25
C VAL A 57 -12.33 -25.41 13.52
N HIS A 58 -13.67 -25.37 13.54
CA HIS A 58 -14.45 -24.37 12.83
C HIS A 58 -14.26 -22.98 13.45
N GLY A 59 -14.28 -22.90 14.79
CA GLY A 59 -13.99 -21.67 15.52
C GLY A 59 -12.55 -21.19 15.32
N ILE A 60 -11.57 -22.11 15.26
CA ILE A 60 -10.16 -21.74 15.00
C ILE A 60 -9.98 -21.21 13.58
N VAL A 61 -10.52 -21.87 12.58
CA VAL A 61 -10.45 -21.40 11.17
C VAL A 61 -11.16 -20.06 11.03
N GLY A 62 -12.36 -19.90 11.61
CA GLY A 62 -13.09 -18.63 11.61
C GLY A 62 -12.32 -17.49 12.28
N ARG A 63 -11.63 -17.74 13.42
CA ARG A 63 -10.77 -16.74 14.07
C ARG A 63 -9.57 -16.35 13.22
N ASN A 64 -8.91 -17.32 12.58
CA ASN A 64 -7.80 -17.05 11.69
C ASN A 64 -8.25 -16.22 10.48
N PHE A 65 -9.37 -16.59 9.85
CA PHE A 65 -9.96 -15.84 8.74
C PHE A 65 -10.30 -14.39 9.13
N LEU A 66 -10.97 -14.21 10.27
CA LEU A 66 -11.30 -12.88 10.78
C LEU A 66 -10.05 -12.02 11.03
N ARG A 67 -8.96 -12.61 11.55
CA ARG A 67 -7.70 -11.87 11.76
C ARG A 67 -7.02 -11.48 10.46
N PHE A 68 -7.06 -12.29 9.43
CA PHE A 68 -6.59 -11.92 8.10
C PHE A 68 -7.36 -10.72 7.55
N THR A 69 -8.69 -10.77 7.63
CA THR A 69 -9.53 -9.64 7.17
C THR A 69 -9.26 -8.37 7.97
N ALA A 70 -9.17 -8.48 9.30
CA ALA A 70 -8.87 -7.33 10.16
C ALA A 70 -7.47 -6.74 9.89
N GLY A 71 -6.49 -7.58 9.58
CA GLY A 71 -5.16 -7.14 9.18
C GLY A 71 -5.18 -6.34 7.88
N GLY A 72 -5.91 -6.82 6.86
CA GLY A 72 -6.12 -6.09 5.61
C GLY A 72 -6.85 -4.76 5.84
N SER A 73 -7.93 -4.75 6.62
CA SER A 73 -8.66 -3.52 6.95
C SER A 73 -7.77 -2.49 7.66
N ALA A 74 -6.92 -2.94 8.60
CA ALA A 74 -5.99 -2.04 9.30
C ALA A 74 -5.01 -1.35 8.34
N THR A 75 -4.53 -2.06 7.32
CA THR A 75 -3.58 -1.49 6.36
C THR A 75 -4.21 -0.38 5.52
N HIS A 76 -5.44 -0.58 5.04
CA HIS A 76 -6.15 0.45 4.27
C HIS A 76 -6.69 1.59 5.16
N SER A 77 -6.93 1.34 6.46
CA SER A 77 -7.21 2.40 7.42
C SER A 77 -6.05 3.39 7.50
N ASP A 78 -4.82 2.91 7.68
CA ASP A 78 -3.65 3.77 7.77
C ASP A 78 -3.36 4.49 6.44
N HIS A 79 -3.47 3.80 5.31
CA HIS A 79 -3.30 4.42 3.99
C HIS A 79 -4.31 5.57 3.77
N GLY A 80 -5.60 5.31 3.92
CA GLY A 80 -6.62 6.35 3.74
C GLY A 80 -6.47 7.51 4.72
N ARG A 81 -6.04 7.23 5.96
CA ARG A 81 -5.75 8.24 6.98
C ARG A 81 -4.59 9.15 6.58
N GLU A 82 -3.49 8.60 6.02
CA GLU A 82 -2.35 9.38 5.55
C GLU A 82 -2.74 10.31 4.40
N ILE A 83 -3.59 9.85 3.47
CA ILE A 83 -4.16 10.70 2.42
C ILE A 83 -5.01 11.84 3.03
N CYS A 84 -5.81 11.57 4.06
CA CYS A 84 -6.58 12.62 4.74
C CYS A 84 -5.66 13.63 5.44
N HIS A 85 -4.56 13.19 6.05
CA HIS A 85 -3.56 14.10 6.62
C HIS A 85 -2.87 14.93 5.54
N THR A 86 -2.57 14.33 4.38
CA THR A 86 -1.99 15.06 3.23
C THR A 86 -2.98 16.10 2.68
N LEU A 87 -4.28 15.78 2.64
CA LEU A 87 -5.33 16.74 2.27
C LEU A 87 -5.44 17.90 3.26
N HIS A 88 -5.25 17.63 4.56
CA HIS A 88 -5.23 18.66 5.60
C HIS A 88 -4.11 19.69 5.38
N GLU A 89 -2.98 19.25 4.82
CA GLU A 89 -1.83 20.12 4.52
C GLU A 89 -1.90 20.74 3.10
N ALA A 90 -3.03 20.60 2.39
CA ALA A 90 -3.19 21.21 1.07
C ALA A 90 -3.25 22.73 1.16
N ASP A 91 -2.41 23.41 0.38
CA ASP A 91 -2.27 24.85 0.37
C ASP A 91 -1.86 25.33 -1.04
N PRO A 92 -2.34 26.52 -1.53
CA PRO A 92 -2.00 27.00 -2.87
C PRO A 92 -0.51 27.23 -3.08
N ASN A 93 0.26 27.49 -2.01
CA ASN A 93 1.70 27.70 -2.04
C ASN A 93 2.50 26.51 -1.47
N GLY A 94 1.79 25.46 -1.01
CA GLY A 94 2.38 24.26 -0.42
C GLY A 94 2.78 23.20 -1.44
N ASN A 95 3.26 22.06 -0.94
CA ASN A 95 3.59 20.90 -1.76
C ASN A 95 2.35 20.29 -2.42
N TYR A 96 1.23 20.27 -1.72
CA TYR A 96 -0.02 19.66 -2.19
C TYR A 96 -1.08 20.71 -2.47
N LYS A 97 -1.75 20.52 -3.60
CA LYS A 97 -2.82 21.42 -4.08
C LYS A 97 -4.08 20.62 -4.34
N VAL A 98 -5.23 21.27 -4.22
CA VAL A 98 -6.52 20.70 -4.65
C VAL A 98 -6.55 20.71 -6.19
N LYS A 99 -6.37 19.55 -6.83
CA LYS A 99 -6.37 19.41 -8.29
C LYS A 99 -7.77 19.12 -8.87
N ASP A 100 -8.66 18.51 -8.07
CA ASP A 100 -10.08 18.30 -8.47
C ASP A 100 -11.04 18.96 -7.46
N PRO A 101 -11.23 20.29 -7.55
CA PRO A 101 -12.11 21.01 -6.65
C PRO A 101 -13.59 20.62 -6.84
N GLU A 102 -14.01 20.20 -8.04
CA GLU A 102 -15.37 19.78 -8.30
C GLU A 102 -15.70 18.49 -7.56
N LYS A 103 -14.75 17.56 -7.51
CA LYS A 103 -14.88 16.32 -6.74
C LYS A 103 -14.97 16.61 -5.23
N LEU A 104 -14.14 17.50 -4.71
CA LEU A 104 -14.18 17.90 -3.30
C LEU A 104 -15.54 18.49 -2.94
N ILE A 105 -16.06 19.42 -3.74
CA ILE A 105 -17.38 20.03 -3.54
C ILE A 105 -18.50 18.97 -3.60
N ARG A 106 -18.39 17.99 -4.52
CA ARG A 106 -19.36 16.90 -4.63
C ARG A 106 -19.38 16.03 -3.37
N ILE A 107 -18.21 15.64 -2.86
CA ILE A 107 -18.09 14.84 -1.63
C ILE A 107 -18.62 15.63 -0.43
N ALA A 108 -18.28 16.91 -0.33
CA ALA A 108 -18.76 17.79 0.75
C ALA A 108 -20.29 17.87 0.78
N LYS A 109 -20.93 18.09 -0.38
CA LYS A 109 -22.40 18.10 -0.50
C LYS A 109 -23.02 16.75 -0.13
N GLU A 110 -22.41 15.64 -0.57
CA GLU A 110 -22.83 14.28 -0.21
C GLU A 110 -22.80 14.08 1.31
N TRP A 111 -21.82 14.66 1.97
CA TRP A 111 -21.66 14.58 3.42
C TRP A 111 -22.47 15.61 4.20
N GLY A 112 -23.22 16.49 3.51
CA GLY A 112 -24.04 17.54 4.11
C GLY A 112 -23.24 18.73 4.63
N VAL A 113 -22.06 18.97 4.07
CA VAL A 113 -21.21 20.12 4.39
C VAL A 113 -21.57 21.28 3.47
N GLU A 114 -21.72 22.48 4.05
CA GLU A 114 -21.97 23.72 3.30
C GLU A 114 -20.76 24.06 2.44
N THR A 115 -20.99 24.41 1.18
CA THR A 115 -19.92 24.68 0.20
C THR A 115 -19.98 26.08 -0.38
N GLU A 116 -21.12 26.78 -0.24
CA GLU A 116 -21.32 28.09 -0.84
C GLU A 116 -20.49 29.16 -0.13
N GLY A 117 -19.73 29.94 -0.89
CA GLY A 117 -18.88 31.00 -0.38
C GLY A 117 -17.61 30.56 0.37
N LYS A 118 -17.32 29.26 0.47
CA LYS A 118 -16.08 28.77 1.08
C LYS A 118 -14.93 28.77 0.08
N ASP A 119 -13.74 29.14 0.56
CA ASP A 119 -12.50 28.88 -0.15
C ASP A 119 -12.28 27.37 -0.27
N ILE A 120 -11.66 26.94 -1.39
CA ILE A 120 -11.48 25.52 -1.67
C ILE A 120 -10.50 24.84 -0.71
N TYR A 121 -9.52 25.55 -0.19
CA TYR A 121 -8.57 25.03 0.78
C TYR A 121 -9.17 24.98 2.20
N ASP A 122 -10.00 25.96 2.57
CA ASP A 122 -10.81 25.89 3.82
C ASP A 122 -11.74 24.68 3.79
N LEU A 123 -12.35 24.42 2.63
CA LEU A 123 -13.18 23.22 2.43
C LEU A 123 -12.38 21.94 2.51
N ALA A 124 -11.15 21.91 1.95
CA ALA A 124 -10.25 20.75 2.01
C ALA A 124 -9.85 20.43 3.47
N HIS A 125 -9.53 21.45 4.25
CA HIS A 125 -9.23 21.32 5.69
C HIS A 125 -10.43 20.75 6.46
N GLU A 126 -11.61 21.34 6.30
CA GLU A 126 -12.84 20.85 6.96
C GLU A 126 -13.18 19.41 6.57
N MET A 127 -13.06 19.08 5.28
CA MET A 127 -13.35 17.73 4.80
C MET A 127 -12.32 16.71 5.27
N SER A 128 -11.05 17.09 5.39
CA SER A 128 -10.00 16.21 5.94
C SER A 128 -10.24 15.90 7.41
N GLU A 129 -10.63 16.89 8.23
CA GLU A 129 -10.97 16.67 9.64
C GLU A 129 -12.18 15.75 9.79
N LEU A 130 -13.23 15.98 9.01
CA LEU A 130 -14.42 15.11 9.00
C LEU A 130 -14.08 13.68 8.55
N ALA A 131 -13.21 13.53 7.55
CA ALA A 131 -12.74 12.24 7.09
C ALA A 131 -11.96 11.50 8.18
N LEU A 132 -11.05 12.17 8.88
CA LEU A 132 -10.28 11.59 9.99
C LEU A 132 -11.19 11.11 11.13
N LEU A 133 -12.31 11.80 11.40
CA LEU A 133 -13.30 11.37 12.39
C LEU A 133 -14.07 10.11 11.97
N GLU A 134 -14.20 9.83 10.67
CA GLU A 134 -14.89 8.63 10.17
C GLU A 134 -14.18 7.32 10.54
N TYR A 135 -12.84 7.33 10.74
CA TYR A 135 -12.07 6.13 11.02
C TYR A 135 -12.42 5.44 12.34
N GLY A 136 -12.70 6.22 13.38
CA GLY A 136 -12.90 5.70 14.74
C GLY A 136 -14.27 5.99 15.34
N LYS A 137 -15.23 6.54 14.60
CA LYS A 137 -16.52 6.95 15.17
C LYS A 137 -17.26 5.77 15.84
N PRO A 138 -17.88 6.01 17.00
CA PRO A 138 -18.48 4.93 17.80
C PRO A 138 -19.87 4.49 17.30
N PHE A 139 -20.62 5.35 16.61
CA PHE A 139 -22.02 5.14 16.23
C PHE A 139 -22.27 5.43 14.75
N GLY A 140 -23.42 4.94 14.27
CA GLY A 140 -23.84 5.09 12.87
C GLY A 140 -23.13 4.12 11.93
N THR A 141 -23.14 4.43 10.64
CA THR A 141 -22.48 3.69 9.58
C THR A 141 -21.51 4.60 8.83
N GLN A 142 -20.54 4.02 8.13
CA GLN A 142 -19.61 4.78 7.29
C GLN A 142 -20.36 5.59 6.22
N ARG A 143 -19.98 6.83 6.00
CA ARG A 143 -20.71 7.76 5.11
C ARG A 143 -20.79 7.25 3.69
N PHE A 144 -19.71 6.72 3.12
CA PHE A 144 -19.68 6.23 1.75
C PHE A 144 -20.50 4.96 1.51
N LEU A 145 -20.94 4.25 2.55
CA LEU A 145 -21.91 3.15 2.42
C LEU A 145 -23.21 3.55 1.71
N LYS A 146 -23.61 4.82 1.84
CA LYS A 146 -24.79 5.37 1.18
C LYS A 146 -24.74 5.35 -0.34
N ARG A 147 -23.53 5.17 -0.93
CA ARG A 147 -23.37 5.01 -2.38
C ARG A 147 -23.75 3.62 -2.88
N ALA A 148 -23.84 2.63 -2.01
CA ALA A 148 -24.32 1.31 -2.38
C ALA A 148 -25.80 1.34 -2.76
N PRO A 149 -26.28 0.44 -3.65
CA PRO A 149 -27.70 0.33 -3.95
C PRO A 149 -28.54 0.09 -2.70
N GLN A 150 -29.72 0.70 -2.60
CA GLN A 150 -30.57 0.66 -1.40
C GLN A 150 -30.84 -0.78 -0.93
N HIS A 151 -31.22 -1.67 -1.85
CA HIS A 151 -31.47 -3.09 -1.50
C HIS A 151 -30.25 -3.77 -0.87
N THR A 152 -29.04 -3.38 -1.27
CA THR A 152 -27.79 -3.88 -0.70
C THR A 152 -27.59 -3.37 0.73
N GLN A 153 -27.84 -2.09 0.95
CA GLN A 153 -27.79 -1.49 2.30
C GLN A 153 -28.79 -2.18 3.24
N GLU A 154 -30.03 -2.43 2.80
CA GLU A 154 -31.06 -3.16 3.55
C GLU A 154 -30.64 -4.58 3.92
N ILE A 155 -29.92 -5.28 3.01
CA ILE A 155 -29.32 -6.60 3.32
C ILE A 155 -28.26 -6.46 4.40
N TRP A 156 -27.34 -5.50 4.27
CA TRP A 156 -26.27 -5.31 5.25
C TRP A 156 -26.79 -4.95 6.65
N GLU A 157 -27.85 -4.17 6.72
CA GLU A 157 -28.51 -3.83 7.99
C GLU A 157 -29.20 -5.07 8.59
N ARG A 158 -29.99 -5.80 7.80
CA ARG A 158 -30.69 -7.00 8.25
C ARG A 158 -29.72 -8.09 8.74
N GLU A 159 -28.60 -8.26 8.06
CA GLU A 159 -27.57 -9.25 8.43
C GLU A 159 -26.59 -8.72 9.49
N GLU A 160 -26.78 -7.50 9.97
CA GLU A 160 -25.92 -6.82 10.96
C GLU A 160 -24.45 -6.72 10.53
N ILE A 161 -24.19 -6.56 9.23
CA ILE A 161 -22.83 -6.44 8.67
C ILE A 161 -22.50 -5.03 8.17
N ALA A 162 -23.40 -4.06 8.27
CA ALA A 162 -23.13 -2.65 7.99
C ALA A 162 -22.08 -2.11 8.98
N PRO A 163 -20.88 -1.67 8.49
CA PRO A 163 -19.81 -1.24 9.37
C PRO A 163 -20.02 0.18 9.91
N ARG A 164 -19.57 0.42 11.14
CA ARG A 164 -19.61 1.73 11.81
C ARG A 164 -18.45 2.62 11.37
N ALA A 165 -17.26 2.07 11.48
CA ALA A 165 -15.98 2.72 11.17
C ALA A 165 -14.89 1.65 11.07
N ILE A 166 -13.88 1.86 10.24
CA ILE A 166 -12.88 0.83 9.96
C ILE A 166 -12.10 0.42 11.22
N ASP A 167 -11.61 1.36 12.02
CA ASP A 167 -10.87 1.07 13.26
C ASP A 167 -11.74 0.35 14.29
N ARG A 168 -13.04 0.69 14.35
CA ARG A 168 -13.98 0.02 15.24
C ARG A 168 -14.18 -1.43 14.87
N GLU A 169 -14.25 -1.73 13.58
CA GLU A 169 -14.42 -3.12 13.13
C GLU A 169 -13.12 -3.92 13.28
N VAL A 170 -11.95 -3.31 13.10
CA VAL A 170 -10.64 -3.92 13.41
C VAL A 170 -10.55 -4.25 14.91
N ALA A 171 -10.84 -3.30 15.78
CA ALA A 171 -10.81 -3.52 17.23
C ALA A 171 -11.81 -4.61 17.66
N CYS A 172 -13.02 -4.61 17.10
CA CYS A 172 -14.04 -5.63 17.37
C CYS A 172 -13.55 -7.02 16.91
N SER A 173 -12.95 -7.11 15.73
CA SER A 173 -12.41 -8.36 15.16
C SER A 173 -11.30 -8.95 16.03
N LEU A 174 -10.38 -8.10 16.51
CA LEU A 174 -9.34 -8.53 17.44
C LEU A 174 -9.90 -9.02 18.77
N HIS A 175 -10.92 -8.32 19.31
CA HIS A 175 -11.60 -8.74 20.54
C HIS A 175 -12.32 -10.07 20.36
N MET A 176 -13.14 -10.21 19.33
CA MET A 176 -13.90 -11.47 19.06
C MET A 176 -13.00 -12.68 18.86
N THR A 177 -11.79 -12.50 18.37
CA THR A 177 -10.84 -13.59 18.14
C THR A 177 -9.97 -13.90 19.34
N HIS A 178 -10.00 -13.12 20.42
CA HIS A 178 -9.20 -13.39 21.62
C HIS A 178 -9.74 -14.57 22.43
N MET A 179 -8.91 -15.14 23.31
CA MET A 179 -9.30 -16.23 24.22
C MET A 179 -10.51 -15.81 25.08
N GLY A 180 -11.46 -16.74 25.26
CA GLY A 180 -12.67 -16.48 26.05
C GLY A 180 -13.72 -15.62 25.37
N CYS A 181 -13.52 -15.26 24.11
CA CYS A 181 -14.47 -14.54 23.29
C CYS A 181 -15.16 -15.49 22.27
N SER A 182 -15.62 -14.98 21.14
CA SER A 182 -16.41 -15.76 20.20
C SER A 182 -15.65 -16.97 19.64
N SER A 183 -16.40 -18.09 19.54
CA SER A 183 -15.98 -19.31 18.83
C SER A 183 -17.07 -19.85 17.91
N LEU A 184 -18.20 -19.13 17.78
CA LEU A 184 -19.27 -19.46 16.85
C LEU A 184 -18.83 -19.06 15.43
N PRO A 185 -18.67 -20.02 14.50
CA PRO A 185 -18.12 -19.74 13.16
C PRO A 185 -18.92 -18.70 12.40
N GLU A 186 -20.25 -18.75 12.46
CA GLU A 186 -21.15 -17.83 11.77
C GLU A 186 -20.94 -16.38 12.24
N ALA A 187 -20.78 -16.17 13.54
CA ALA A 187 -20.51 -14.84 14.09
C ALA A 187 -19.15 -14.31 13.67
N LEU A 188 -18.13 -15.17 13.59
CA LEU A 188 -16.79 -14.82 13.15
C LEU A 188 -16.76 -14.46 11.65
N VAL A 189 -17.47 -15.23 10.81
CA VAL A 189 -17.60 -14.94 9.37
C VAL A 189 -18.40 -13.66 9.14
N ARG A 190 -19.50 -13.45 9.88
CA ARG A 190 -20.29 -12.19 9.80
C ARG A 190 -19.43 -10.99 10.14
N GLN A 191 -18.62 -11.05 11.20
CA GLN A 191 -17.69 -9.96 11.52
C GLN A 191 -16.58 -9.81 10.47
N SER A 192 -16.15 -10.89 9.81
CA SER A 192 -15.19 -10.80 8.70
C SER A 192 -15.78 -10.03 7.52
N LEU A 193 -17.04 -10.29 7.16
CA LEU A 193 -17.76 -9.53 6.13
C LEU A 193 -17.88 -8.05 6.52
N ARG A 194 -18.24 -7.78 7.78
CA ARG A 194 -18.34 -6.42 8.30
C ARG A 194 -17.00 -5.68 8.26
N SER A 195 -15.91 -6.34 8.63
CA SER A 195 -14.55 -5.79 8.53
C SER A 195 -14.16 -5.53 7.07
N GLY A 196 -14.43 -6.47 6.14
CA GLY A 196 -14.16 -6.29 4.72
C GLY A 196 -14.98 -5.16 4.09
N LEU A 197 -16.26 -5.00 4.48
CA LEU A 197 -17.06 -3.85 4.05
C LEU A 197 -16.50 -2.53 4.62
N SER A 198 -16.00 -2.55 5.85
CA SER A 198 -15.38 -1.36 6.46
C SER A 198 -14.10 -0.94 5.74
N ASP A 199 -13.34 -1.91 5.24
CA ASP A 199 -12.17 -1.69 4.41
C ASP A 199 -12.56 -1.02 3.09
N GLY A 200 -13.43 -1.67 2.30
CA GLY A 200 -13.81 -1.18 0.97
C GLY A 200 -14.43 0.22 1.01
N TRP A 201 -15.38 0.46 1.93
CA TRP A 201 -16.14 1.72 2.01
C TRP A 201 -15.53 2.78 2.93
N GLY A 202 -14.65 2.40 3.83
CA GLY A 202 -14.01 3.31 4.79
C GLY A 202 -12.54 3.57 4.50
N GLY A 203 -11.73 2.54 4.36
CA GLY A 203 -10.30 2.68 4.09
C GLY A 203 -10.01 2.99 2.63
N SER A 204 -10.27 2.03 1.74
CA SER A 204 -9.92 2.12 0.32
C SER A 204 -10.66 3.24 -0.40
N MET A 205 -11.98 3.37 -0.21
CA MET A 205 -12.74 4.44 -0.86
C MET A 205 -12.35 5.82 -0.34
N MET A 206 -12.10 5.95 0.96
CA MET A 206 -11.62 7.21 1.55
C MET A 206 -10.30 7.63 0.92
N GLY A 207 -9.32 6.72 0.86
CA GLY A 207 -8.04 6.96 0.22
C GLY A 207 -8.19 7.36 -1.24
N THR A 208 -8.96 6.61 -2.03
CA THR A 208 -9.17 6.88 -3.47
C THR A 208 -9.86 8.21 -3.72
N GLU A 209 -10.94 8.51 -3.02
CA GLU A 209 -11.71 9.74 -3.23
C GLU A 209 -10.88 10.99 -2.91
N PHE A 210 -10.10 10.98 -1.85
CA PHE A 210 -9.26 12.13 -1.49
C PHE A 210 -7.92 12.16 -2.23
N SER A 211 -7.39 11.02 -2.68
CA SER A 211 -6.27 11.01 -3.65
C SER A 211 -6.68 11.68 -4.96
N ASP A 212 -7.90 11.43 -5.44
CA ASP A 212 -8.40 12.10 -6.65
C ASP A 212 -8.54 13.61 -6.46
N VAL A 213 -8.97 14.06 -5.28
CA VAL A 213 -9.01 15.50 -4.94
C VAL A 213 -7.60 16.12 -4.98
N LEU A 214 -6.61 15.44 -4.40
CA LEU A 214 -5.23 15.93 -4.32
C LEU A 214 -4.47 15.83 -5.65
N PHE A 215 -4.61 14.71 -6.36
CA PHE A 215 -3.75 14.40 -7.51
C PHE A 215 -4.48 14.43 -8.84
N GLY A 216 -5.79 14.61 -8.81
CA GLY A 216 -6.68 14.64 -9.98
C GLY A 216 -7.38 13.30 -10.21
N THR A 217 -8.65 13.37 -10.61
CA THR A 217 -9.42 12.18 -10.98
C THR A 217 -8.82 11.53 -12.23
N PRO A 218 -8.52 10.22 -12.21
CA PRO A 218 -7.93 9.51 -13.34
C PRO A 218 -8.79 9.56 -14.61
N LYS A 219 -8.12 9.52 -15.77
CA LYS A 219 -8.74 9.34 -17.07
C LYS A 219 -8.13 8.10 -17.74
N PRO A 220 -8.84 7.44 -18.66
CA PRO A 220 -8.26 6.34 -19.42
C PRO A 220 -6.95 6.76 -20.09
N ILE A 221 -5.87 6.00 -19.83
CA ILE A 221 -4.53 6.25 -20.35
C ILE A 221 -3.89 4.93 -20.77
N GLU A 222 -3.01 4.98 -21.77
CA GLU A 222 -2.19 3.83 -22.14
C GLU A 222 -0.88 3.85 -21.34
N THR A 223 -0.47 2.69 -20.81
CA THR A 223 0.82 2.50 -20.16
C THR A 223 1.35 1.09 -20.42
N GLU A 224 2.61 0.84 -20.04
CA GLU A 224 3.24 -0.48 -20.13
C GLU A 224 3.31 -1.14 -18.74
N ALA A 225 3.14 -2.48 -18.70
CA ALA A 225 3.10 -3.23 -17.43
C ALA A 225 3.96 -4.51 -17.51
N ASN A 226 5.27 -4.39 -17.32
CA ASN A 226 6.23 -5.50 -17.20
C ASN A 226 7.63 -4.99 -16.82
N LEU A 227 8.58 -5.90 -16.52
CA LEU A 227 9.96 -5.52 -16.16
C LEU A 227 10.74 -4.84 -17.31
N GLY A 228 10.29 -4.96 -18.56
CA GLY A 228 10.90 -4.28 -19.71
C GLY A 228 10.72 -2.76 -19.74
N VAL A 229 9.95 -2.21 -18.78
CA VAL A 229 9.81 -0.75 -18.61
C VAL A 229 11.04 -0.09 -17.99
N MET A 230 11.92 -0.87 -17.39
CA MET A 230 13.22 -0.39 -16.92
C MET A 230 14.08 0.09 -18.10
N LYS A 231 14.90 1.10 -17.90
CA LYS A 231 15.75 1.71 -18.93
C LYS A 231 17.23 1.47 -18.64
N GLU A 232 17.95 0.96 -19.63
CA GLU A 232 19.38 0.66 -19.48
C GLU A 232 20.24 1.92 -19.37
N ASP A 233 19.84 2.99 -20.02
CA ASP A 233 20.59 4.23 -20.15
C ASP A 233 20.01 5.41 -19.33
N GLU A 234 19.00 5.15 -18.51
CA GLU A 234 18.39 6.15 -17.61
C GLU A 234 18.54 5.73 -16.14
N VAL A 235 18.40 6.71 -15.24
CA VAL A 235 18.28 6.48 -13.81
C VAL A 235 16.92 5.87 -13.51
N ASN A 236 16.87 4.63 -13.01
CA ASN A 236 15.59 4.00 -12.68
C ASN A 236 15.26 4.19 -11.19
N ILE A 237 14.15 4.84 -10.93
CA ILE A 237 13.57 5.00 -9.60
C ILE A 237 12.29 4.19 -9.53
N ILE A 238 12.22 3.25 -8.60
CA ILE A 238 11.04 2.43 -8.38
C ILE A 238 10.28 2.96 -7.18
N VAL A 239 9.01 3.31 -7.40
CA VAL A 239 8.05 3.63 -6.33
C VAL A 239 7.20 2.40 -6.03
N HIS A 240 7.09 2.01 -4.75
CA HIS A 240 6.45 0.77 -4.33
C HIS A 240 5.68 0.94 -3.02
N GLY A 241 4.49 0.39 -2.96
CA GLY A 241 3.61 0.41 -1.81
C GLY A 241 2.19 0.84 -2.18
N HIS A 242 1.59 1.75 -1.41
CA HIS A 242 0.17 2.08 -1.54
C HIS A 242 -0.13 3.57 -1.56
N ASP A 243 0.59 4.38 -0.79
CA ASP A 243 0.33 5.82 -0.64
C ASP A 243 1.01 6.61 -1.78
N PRO A 244 0.24 7.30 -2.64
CA PRO A 244 0.80 8.06 -3.74
C PRO A 244 1.43 9.41 -3.32
N SER A 245 1.26 9.86 -2.08
CA SER A 245 1.63 11.22 -1.67
C SER A 245 3.09 11.57 -2.00
N LEU A 246 4.04 10.72 -1.60
CA LEU A 246 5.45 10.94 -1.93
C LEU A 246 5.79 10.53 -3.38
N SER A 247 5.15 9.48 -3.90
CA SER A 247 5.40 9.00 -5.27
C SER A 247 5.02 10.03 -6.33
N GLU A 248 3.94 10.78 -6.12
CA GLU A 248 3.55 11.90 -6.98
C GLU A 248 4.61 13.01 -6.98
N MET A 249 5.18 13.33 -5.81
CA MET A 249 6.28 14.30 -5.70
C MET A 249 7.57 13.80 -6.35
N ILE A 250 7.89 12.50 -6.20
CA ILE A 250 9.05 11.89 -6.89
C ILE A 250 8.90 12.00 -8.40
N CYS A 251 7.72 11.73 -8.95
CA CYS A 251 7.45 11.89 -10.37
C CYS A 251 7.62 13.35 -10.82
N GLU A 252 7.15 14.31 -10.02
CA GLU A 252 7.28 15.73 -10.31
C GLU A 252 8.76 16.17 -10.39
N TYR A 253 9.59 15.74 -9.42
CA TYR A 253 11.02 16.04 -9.45
C TYR A 253 11.80 15.22 -10.48
N ALA A 254 11.34 14.04 -10.87
CA ALA A 254 11.94 13.28 -11.97
C ALA A 254 11.74 13.96 -13.33
N ASP A 255 10.64 14.72 -13.49
CA ASP A 255 10.34 15.53 -14.67
C ASP A 255 10.99 16.92 -14.63
N ASP A 256 11.61 17.31 -13.51
CA ASP A 256 12.25 18.62 -13.35
C ASP A 256 13.46 18.75 -14.30
N PRO A 257 13.53 19.80 -15.15
CA PRO A 257 14.64 20.03 -16.07
C PRO A 257 16.01 20.09 -15.37
N GLU A 258 16.10 20.61 -14.13
CA GLU A 258 17.34 20.67 -13.35
C GLU A 258 17.81 19.25 -12.99
N MET A 259 16.90 18.39 -12.54
CA MET A 259 17.21 17.01 -12.19
C MET A 259 17.57 16.18 -13.43
N ILE A 260 16.88 16.38 -14.56
CA ILE A 260 17.22 15.73 -15.83
C ILE A 260 18.61 16.18 -16.32
N ALA A 261 18.95 17.46 -16.21
CA ALA A 261 20.28 17.97 -16.55
C ALA A 261 21.35 17.33 -15.65
N TYR A 262 21.08 17.24 -14.35
CA TYR A 262 21.98 16.59 -13.40
C TYR A 262 22.18 15.10 -13.70
N ALA A 263 21.12 14.38 -14.06
CA ALA A 263 21.22 12.98 -14.49
C ALA A 263 22.14 12.83 -15.72
N LYS A 264 22.06 13.75 -16.69
CA LYS A 264 22.94 13.77 -17.87
C LYS A 264 24.40 14.05 -17.51
N GLU A 265 24.67 14.93 -16.57
CA GLU A 265 26.02 15.18 -16.03
C GLU A 265 26.60 13.90 -15.38
N MET A 266 25.77 13.10 -14.74
CA MET A 266 26.16 11.81 -14.13
C MET A 266 26.26 10.65 -15.14
N GLY A 267 25.98 10.90 -16.43
CA GLY A 267 26.16 9.95 -17.52
C GLY A 267 24.90 9.19 -17.93
N ALA A 268 23.74 9.49 -17.34
CA ALA A 268 22.46 8.93 -17.75
C ALA A 268 21.81 9.76 -18.87
N LYS A 269 20.92 9.17 -19.68
CA LYS A 269 20.16 9.93 -20.68
C LYS A 269 18.96 10.70 -20.11
N GLY A 270 18.46 10.26 -18.96
CA GLY A 270 17.30 10.83 -18.29
C GLY A 270 16.99 10.11 -16.98
N ILE A 271 15.78 10.33 -16.50
CA ILE A 271 15.26 9.68 -15.29
C ILE A 271 13.99 8.91 -15.67
N ASN A 272 13.93 7.64 -15.31
CA ASN A 272 12.80 6.76 -15.53
C ASN A 272 12.19 6.40 -14.17
N VAL A 273 10.97 6.84 -13.91
CA VAL A 273 10.18 6.36 -12.79
C VAL A 273 9.32 5.20 -13.27
N ALA A 274 9.35 4.10 -12.53
CA ALA A 274 8.45 2.98 -12.75
C ALA A 274 7.87 2.53 -11.40
N GLY A 275 6.71 1.89 -11.43
CA GLY A 275 6.02 1.59 -10.19
C GLY A 275 5.81 0.10 -9.96
N VAL A 276 5.60 -0.27 -8.69
CA VAL A 276 5.24 -1.61 -8.22
C VAL A 276 4.05 -1.48 -7.27
N CYS A 277 3.07 -2.39 -7.37
CA CYS A 277 1.86 -2.43 -6.52
C CYS A 277 0.89 -1.25 -6.69
N CYS A 278 0.20 -0.88 -5.60
CA CYS A 278 -0.91 0.08 -5.66
C CYS A 278 -0.45 1.51 -5.91
N THR A 279 0.65 1.97 -5.31
CA THR A 279 1.21 3.30 -5.61
C THR A 279 1.57 3.43 -7.11
N SER A 280 1.96 2.32 -7.74
CA SER A 280 2.17 2.26 -9.20
C SER A 280 0.90 2.55 -9.99
N ASN A 281 -0.23 1.95 -9.59
CA ASN A 281 -1.52 2.22 -10.22
C ASN A 281 -1.91 3.69 -10.08
N GLU A 282 -1.69 4.27 -8.92
CA GLU A 282 -2.01 5.67 -8.63
C GLU A 282 -1.28 6.64 -9.58
N VAL A 283 0.05 6.48 -9.72
CA VAL A 283 0.85 7.33 -10.62
C VAL A 283 0.67 6.96 -12.09
N ALA A 284 0.41 5.68 -12.41
CA ALA A 284 0.12 5.26 -13.77
C ALA A 284 -1.18 5.88 -14.30
N MET A 285 -2.26 5.83 -13.51
CA MET A 285 -3.57 6.34 -13.92
C MET A 285 -3.60 7.87 -14.13
N ARG A 286 -2.72 8.62 -13.48
CA ARG A 286 -2.68 10.08 -13.55
C ARG A 286 -1.56 10.61 -14.44
N ARG A 287 -0.41 9.96 -14.46
CA ARG A 287 0.81 10.44 -15.16
C ARG A 287 1.28 9.53 -16.28
N GLY A 288 0.69 8.34 -16.44
CA GLY A 288 1.15 7.35 -17.43
C GLY A 288 2.48 6.69 -17.05
N VAL A 289 2.90 6.77 -15.80
CA VAL A 289 4.12 6.11 -15.30
C VAL A 289 4.02 4.61 -15.54
N PRO A 290 5.02 3.96 -16.16
CA PRO A 290 4.96 2.53 -16.46
C PRO A 290 5.03 1.68 -15.19
N MET A 291 4.45 0.48 -15.27
CA MET A 291 4.37 -0.46 -14.16
C MET A 291 5.41 -1.58 -14.33
N ALA A 292 6.34 -1.72 -13.41
CA ALA A 292 7.29 -2.85 -13.43
C ALA A 292 6.62 -4.16 -12.99
N GLY A 293 5.49 -4.09 -12.29
CA GLY A 293 4.68 -5.24 -11.92
C GLY A 293 3.97 -5.07 -10.56
N ASN A 294 3.49 -6.19 -10.02
CA ASN A 294 2.92 -6.25 -8.68
C ASN A 294 4.01 -6.61 -7.62
N PHE A 295 3.59 -6.85 -6.36
CA PHE A 295 4.52 -7.18 -5.27
C PHE A 295 5.41 -8.42 -5.53
N LEU A 296 5.02 -9.34 -6.41
CA LEU A 296 5.86 -10.50 -6.76
C LEU A 296 7.06 -10.11 -7.64
N GLN A 297 7.00 -8.98 -8.32
CA GLN A 297 8.10 -8.48 -9.15
C GLN A 297 9.04 -7.52 -8.39
N GLN A 298 8.74 -7.13 -7.15
CA GLN A 298 9.53 -6.15 -6.39
C GLN A 298 11.02 -6.52 -6.25
N GLU A 299 11.32 -7.80 -6.03
CA GLU A 299 12.69 -8.28 -5.98
C GLU A 299 13.30 -8.40 -7.38
N ASN A 300 12.50 -8.80 -8.37
CA ASN A 300 12.95 -8.94 -9.74
C ASN A 300 13.41 -7.61 -10.35
N VAL A 301 12.81 -6.48 -9.93
CA VAL A 301 13.26 -5.14 -10.32
C VAL A 301 14.73 -4.91 -9.89
N VAL A 302 15.08 -5.28 -8.66
CA VAL A 302 16.46 -5.17 -8.16
C VAL A 302 17.37 -6.14 -8.90
N LEU A 303 16.89 -7.37 -9.21
CA LEU A 303 17.65 -8.39 -9.96
C LEU A 303 17.99 -7.98 -11.40
N THR A 304 17.31 -6.95 -11.95
CA THR A 304 17.71 -6.37 -13.25
C THR A 304 19.11 -5.76 -13.22
N GLY A 305 19.62 -5.42 -12.03
CA GLY A 305 20.90 -4.71 -11.87
C GLY A 305 20.88 -3.25 -12.36
N ALA A 306 19.72 -2.75 -12.77
CA ALA A 306 19.55 -1.41 -13.32
C ALA A 306 18.67 -0.49 -12.43
N CYS A 307 18.40 -0.86 -11.20
CA CYS A 307 17.58 -0.08 -10.26
C CYS A 307 18.49 0.77 -9.37
N GLU A 308 18.44 2.08 -9.50
CA GLU A 308 19.22 3.00 -8.68
C GLU A 308 18.61 3.20 -7.30
N ALA A 309 17.28 3.33 -7.23
CA ALA A 309 16.56 3.44 -5.99
C ALA A 309 15.22 2.70 -6.03
N ILE A 310 14.88 2.01 -4.95
CA ILE A 310 13.53 1.52 -4.67
C ILE A 310 13.03 2.21 -3.42
N VAL A 311 11.95 2.97 -3.57
CA VAL A 311 11.36 3.80 -2.51
C VAL A 311 10.04 3.18 -2.11
N VAL A 312 9.90 2.83 -0.84
CA VAL A 312 8.72 2.15 -0.34
C VAL A 312 7.99 2.97 0.72
N ASP A 313 6.68 2.99 0.63
CA ASP A 313 5.81 3.61 1.63
C ASP A 313 5.28 2.56 2.63
N VAL A 314 4.15 1.92 2.35
CA VAL A 314 3.51 0.92 3.21
C VAL A 314 2.98 -0.25 2.40
N GLN A 315 2.85 -1.42 3.04
CA GLN A 315 2.18 -2.63 2.54
C GLN A 315 2.88 -3.35 1.38
N CYS A 316 2.75 -4.66 1.35
CA CYS A 316 3.26 -5.57 0.32
C CYS A 316 4.78 -5.53 0.13
N ILE A 317 5.54 -4.98 1.08
CA ILE A 317 6.98 -4.80 0.99
C ILE A 317 7.69 -6.04 1.58
N PHE A 318 8.55 -6.68 0.80
CA PHE A 318 9.32 -7.81 1.29
C PHE A 318 10.58 -7.34 2.05
N PRO A 319 10.77 -7.74 3.31
CA PRO A 319 11.97 -7.36 4.07
C PRO A 319 13.28 -7.76 3.40
N ALA A 320 13.24 -8.77 2.53
CA ALA A 320 14.41 -9.23 1.77
C ALA A 320 14.92 -8.21 0.74
N LEU A 321 14.18 -7.15 0.43
CA LEU A 321 14.67 -6.04 -0.40
C LEU A 321 15.94 -5.42 0.17
N GLY A 322 16.06 -5.32 1.51
CA GLY A 322 17.25 -4.77 2.15
C GLY A 322 18.54 -5.54 1.81
N PRO A 323 18.67 -6.82 2.24
CA PRO A 323 19.84 -7.61 1.91
C PRO A 323 20.02 -7.84 0.39
N LEU A 324 18.93 -7.96 -0.37
CA LEU A 324 18.99 -8.09 -1.83
C LEU A 324 19.62 -6.86 -2.50
N SER A 325 19.22 -5.67 -2.07
CA SER A 325 19.74 -4.40 -2.60
C SER A 325 21.25 -4.26 -2.41
N LYS A 326 21.81 -4.85 -1.34
CA LYS A 326 23.26 -4.88 -1.10
C LYS A 326 24.06 -5.76 -2.07
N CYS A 327 23.42 -6.75 -2.70
CA CYS A 327 24.06 -7.56 -3.74
C CYS A 327 24.32 -6.75 -5.01
N PHE A 328 23.59 -5.67 -5.19
CA PHE A 328 23.67 -4.74 -6.33
C PHE A 328 24.12 -3.35 -5.85
N HIS A 329 23.77 -2.30 -6.60
CA HIS A 329 24.03 -0.92 -6.22
C HIS A 329 22.77 -0.19 -5.70
N THR A 330 21.62 -0.86 -5.71
CA THR A 330 20.31 -0.28 -5.43
C THR A 330 20.25 0.38 -4.03
N LYS A 331 19.77 1.61 -3.95
CA LYS A 331 19.39 2.26 -2.70
C LYS A 331 17.99 1.83 -2.31
N PHE A 332 17.83 1.22 -1.14
CA PHE A 332 16.53 0.86 -0.59
C PHE A 332 16.11 1.89 0.44
N VAL A 333 15.00 2.59 0.18
CA VAL A 333 14.51 3.70 1.00
C VAL A 333 13.12 3.36 1.55
N THR A 334 12.94 3.47 2.87
CA THR A 334 11.64 3.37 3.54
C THR A 334 11.19 4.74 4.03
N THR A 335 9.90 5.04 3.95
CA THR A 335 9.38 6.39 4.21
C THR A 335 8.35 6.45 5.34
N SER A 336 7.78 5.32 5.72
CA SER A 336 6.77 5.24 6.78
C SER A 336 7.35 4.68 8.09
N PRO A 337 6.95 5.22 9.26
CA PRO A 337 7.36 4.69 10.55
C PRO A 337 6.81 3.29 10.85
N ILE A 338 5.75 2.87 10.17
CA ILE A 338 5.13 1.55 10.34
C ILE A 338 5.66 0.50 9.35
N ALA A 339 6.47 0.90 8.37
CA ALA A 339 7.08 0.01 7.37
C ALA A 339 8.60 0.11 7.39
N GLN A 340 9.21 -0.04 8.56
CA GLN A 340 10.66 -0.04 8.70
C GLN A 340 11.24 -1.41 8.37
N MET A 341 12.25 -1.43 7.50
CA MET A 341 12.88 -2.64 7.00
C MET A 341 14.37 -2.66 7.33
N PRO A 342 14.95 -3.85 7.56
CA PRO A 342 16.39 -3.96 7.77
C PRO A 342 17.14 -3.48 6.52
N ASP A 343 18.30 -2.88 6.73
CA ASP A 343 19.21 -2.41 5.68
C ASP A 343 18.64 -1.30 4.77
N ALA A 344 17.50 -0.71 5.12
CA ALA A 344 16.91 0.42 4.42
C ALA A 344 17.44 1.75 4.97
N GLU A 345 17.58 2.73 4.10
CA GLU A 345 17.70 4.12 4.49
C GLU A 345 16.31 4.67 4.83
N TYR A 346 16.16 5.26 6.01
CA TYR A 346 14.86 5.78 6.46
C TYR A 346 14.78 7.28 6.24
N ILE A 347 13.91 7.70 5.31
CA ILE A 347 13.58 9.10 5.03
C ILE A 347 12.09 9.28 5.35
N ARG A 348 11.80 9.75 6.58
CA ARG A 348 10.42 9.87 7.04
C ARG A 348 9.60 10.79 6.14
N PHE A 349 8.51 10.29 5.59
CA PHE A 349 7.52 11.11 4.89
C PHE A 349 6.87 12.13 5.85
N ASN A 350 6.72 13.34 5.37
CA ASN A 350 5.95 14.41 5.99
C ASN A 350 5.42 15.32 4.87
N ALA A 351 4.13 15.58 4.83
CA ALA A 351 3.49 16.36 3.78
C ALA A 351 4.11 17.78 3.62
N LYS A 352 4.54 18.40 4.73
CA LYS A 352 5.18 19.74 4.72
C LYS A 352 6.56 19.76 4.06
N THR A 353 7.30 18.66 4.15
CA THR A 353 8.66 18.52 3.60
C THR A 353 8.75 17.56 2.42
N ALA A 354 7.60 17.15 1.87
CA ALA A 354 7.50 16.13 0.83
C ALA A 354 8.32 16.49 -0.42
N GLY A 355 8.30 17.75 -0.84
CA GLY A 355 9.10 18.24 -1.97
C GLY A 355 10.61 18.12 -1.72
N GLU A 356 11.08 18.49 -0.53
CA GLU A 356 12.48 18.36 -0.14
C GLU A 356 12.91 16.90 -0.10
N ASN A 357 12.09 16.04 0.48
CA ASN A 357 12.32 14.60 0.58
C ASN A 357 12.36 13.95 -0.82
N ALA A 358 11.41 14.28 -1.69
CA ALA A 358 11.37 13.77 -3.06
C ALA A 358 12.61 14.23 -3.86
N LYS A 359 12.98 15.52 -3.78
CA LYS A 359 14.19 16.04 -4.43
C LYS A 359 15.46 15.33 -3.93
N ALA A 360 15.56 15.08 -2.63
CA ALA A 360 16.70 14.37 -2.05
C ALA A 360 16.78 12.92 -2.54
N ILE A 361 15.64 12.21 -2.63
CA ILE A 361 15.56 10.85 -3.14
C ILE A 361 15.93 10.78 -4.62
N VAL A 362 15.40 11.67 -5.46
CA VAL A 362 15.73 11.74 -6.89
C VAL A 362 17.21 12.01 -7.08
N LYS A 363 17.77 12.96 -6.34
CA LYS A 363 19.21 13.27 -6.37
C LYS A 363 20.07 12.08 -5.94
N MET A 364 19.70 11.39 -4.87
CA MET A 364 20.37 10.17 -4.40
C MET A 364 20.39 9.09 -5.49
N ALA A 365 19.27 8.88 -6.19
CA ALA A 365 19.20 7.92 -7.28
C ALA A 365 20.09 8.33 -8.46
N ILE A 366 20.10 9.61 -8.84
CA ILE A 366 20.98 10.15 -9.89
C ILE A 366 22.45 9.89 -9.55
N GLU A 367 22.87 10.24 -8.33
CA GLU A 367 24.24 10.04 -7.86
C GLU A 367 24.65 8.56 -7.80
N ASN A 368 23.67 7.68 -7.59
CA ASN A 368 23.86 6.24 -7.52
C ASN A 368 24.03 5.59 -8.91
N PHE A 369 23.66 6.26 -9.99
CA PHE A 369 23.82 5.74 -11.37
C PHE A 369 25.25 5.35 -11.69
N LYS A 370 26.23 6.11 -11.24
CA LYS A 370 27.67 5.83 -11.41
C LYS A 370 28.16 4.54 -10.72
N ASN A 371 27.37 4.02 -9.76
CA ASN A 371 27.69 2.81 -9.02
C ASN A 371 27.09 1.56 -9.69
N ARG A 372 26.35 1.73 -10.79
CA ARG A 372 25.80 0.64 -11.58
C ARG A 372 26.96 -0.24 -12.12
N LYS A 373 26.77 -1.55 -11.98
CA LYS A 373 27.73 -2.55 -12.45
C LYS A 373 27.22 -3.11 -13.78
N PRO A 374 27.78 -2.71 -14.93
CA PRO A 374 27.27 -3.10 -16.24
C PRO A 374 27.21 -4.62 -16.44
N GLU A 375 28.13 -5.36 -15.84
CA GLU A 375 28.20 -6.83 -15.91
C GLU A 375 27.05 -7.53 -15.17
N LEU A 376 26.32 -6.81 -14.30
CA LEU A 376 25.15 -7.30 -13.58
C LEU A 376 23.84 -6.81 -14.19
N VAL A 377 23.88 -5.94 -15.20
CA VAL A 377 22.67 -5.45 -15.84
C VAL A 377 22.07 -6.52 -16.74
N HIS A 378 20.80 -6.82 -16.50
CA HIS A 378 20.04 -7.84 -17.22
C HIS A 378 18.62 -7.34 -17.47
N MET A 379 18.39 -6.80 -18.65
CA MET A 379 17.11 -6.18 -19.00
C MET A 379 16.21 -7.17 -19.73
N PRO A 380 15.01 -7.46 -19.22
CA PRO A 380 14.03 -8.21 -19.98
C PRO A 380 13.50 -7.39 -21.16
N HIS A 381 13.72 -7.87 -22.37
CA HIS A 381 13.21 -7.22 -23.60
C HIS A 381 11.77 -7.64 -23.90
N MET A 382 10.87 -7.51 -22.93
CA MET A 382 9.46 -7.81 -23.09
C MET A 382 8.67 -6.48 -23.16
N LYS A 383 7.76 -6.40 -24.13
CA LYS A 383 6.81 -5.27 -24.19
C LYS A 383 5.39 -5.83 -24.11
N GLN A 384 4.67 -5.46 -23.08
CA GLN A 384 3.22 -5.65 -22.94
C GLN A 384 2.59 -4.29 -22.66
N LYS A 385 1.72 -3.88 -23.59
CA LYS A 385 0.86 -2.71 -23.40
C LYS A 385 -0.41 -3.10 -22.65
#